data_15ea4b74c0ee81381521e42b118b0ff8
#
_entry.id   15ea4b74c0ee81381521e42b118b0ff8
#
_cell.length_a   1.000
_cell.length_b   1.000
_cell.length_c   1.000
_cell.angle_alpha   90.00
_cell.angle_beta   90.00
_cell.angle_gamma   90.00
#
_symmetry.space_group_name_H-M   'P 1'
#
loop_
_entity.id
_entity.type
_entity.pdbx_description
1 polymer ?
#
loop_
_entity_poly.entity_id
_entity_poly.type
_entity_poly.pdbx_seq_one_letter_code
_entity_poly.pdbx_strand_id
1 'polypeptide(L)'
;MFYLSFSFVTRHYTNKAKEIANGDPKVEQDYLDSLSNEKVMLWNWTLKDCREMEISLGLDLKGGMNVILEVSVPDVIRALADNKPDENFNKALNEAAKQAVNSQDDIITLFVREYQKTAPGAKLSELFATQQLKDKVNQKSSDAEVEKVLRAEVKAAVENSYNVLRTRIDRFGVVQPNIQSLEDKMGRIMVELPGIKEPERVRKLLQGSANLEFWETYTAKEILPAMQSADSKLRAILSQETAADSTATNATADTIPAVSYTHLTLPT
;
A
#
# COMPACT_ATOMS: atom_id res chain seq x y z
N MET A 1 -32.37 -19.74 -20.04
CA MET A 1 -31.80 -19.88 -21.41
C MET A 1 -31.03 -18.66 -21.85
N PHE A 2 -31.55 -17.43 -21.72
CA PHE A 2 -30.89 -16.22 -22.18
C PHE A 2 -29.48 -15.97 -21.59
N TYR A 3 -29.31 -16.14 -20.27
CA TYR A 3 -28.00 -15.98 -19.63
C TYR A 3 -26.93 -17.01 -20.06
N LEU A 4 -27.35 -18.21 -20.45
CA LEU A 4 -26.44 -19.23 -21.00
C LEU A 4 -25.86 -18.83 -22.37
N SER A 5 -26.59 -18.03 -23.15
CA SER A 5 -26.10 -17.55 -24.44
C SER A 5 -24.90 -16.62 -24.31
N PHE A 6 -24.83 -15.81 -23.23
CA PHE A 6 -23.67 -14.97 -22.96
C PHE A 6 -22.41 -15.81 -22.70
N SER A 7 -22.53 -16.86 -21.86
CA SER A 7 -21.41 -17.77 -21.61
C SER A 7 -20.94 -18.51 -22.87
N PHE A 8 -21.84 -18.80 -23.79
CA PHE A 8 -21.47 -19.41 -25.07
C PHE A 8 -20.70 -18.45 -25.96
N VAL A 9 -21.14 -17.20 -26.05
CA VAL A 9 -20.47 -16.15 -26.83
C VAL A 9 -19.08 -15.83 -26.26
N THR A 10 -18.98 -15.62 -24.95
CA THR A 10 -17.68 -15.32 -24.28
C THR A 10 -16.70 -16.48 -24.47
N ARG A 11 -17.16 -17.72 -24.32
CA ARG A 11 -16.34 -18.91 -24.53
C ARG A 11 -15.85 -19.04 -25.97
N HIS A 12 -16.70 -18.74 -26.96
CA HIS A 12 -16.33 -18.78 -28.37
C HIS A 12 -15.20 -17.79 -28.68
N TYR A 13 -15.32 -16.52 -28.27
CA TYR A 13 -14.30 -15.51 -28.50
C TYR A 13 -13.03 -15.75 -27.69
N THR A 14 -13.13 -16.27 -26.47
CA THR A 14 -11.94 -16.67 -25.68
C THR A 14 -11.18 -17.83 -26.32
N ASN A 15 -11.88 -18.83 -26.87
CA ASN A 15 -11.21 -19.92 -27.57
C ASN A 15 -10.54 -19.44 -28.86
N LYS A 16 -11.20 -18.56 -29.62
CA LYS A 16 -10.62 -17.95 -30.81
C LYS A 16 -9.38 -17.09 -30.50
N ALA A 17 -9.41 -16.36 -29.37
CA ALA A 17 -8.27 -15.60 -28.90
C ALA A 17 -7.06 -16.52 -28.58
N LYS A 18 -7.31 -17.66 -27.94
CA LYS A 18 -6.26 -18.66 -27.65
C LYS A 18 -5.65 -19.28 -28.90
N GLU A 19 -6.48 -19.55 -29.92
CA GLU A 19 -6.00 -20.05 -31.21
C GLU A 19 -5.09 -19.04 -31.89
N ILE A 20 -5.49 -17.75 -31.91
CA ILE A 20 -4.69 -16.66 -32.52
C ILE A 20 -3.41 -16.40 -31.72
N ALA A 21 -3.48 -16.44 -30.39
CA ALA A 21 -2.36 -16.18 -29.50
C ALA A 21 -1.28 -17.27 -29.53
N ASN A 22 -1.62 -18.47 -29.98
CA ASN A 22 -0.70 -19.62 -30.10
C ASN A 22 0.16 -19.84 -28.82
N GLY A 23 -0.44 -19.56 -27.66
CA GLY A 23 0.21 -19.72 -26.35
C GLY A 23 0.82 -18.45 -25.76
N ASP A 24 0.82 -17.31 -26.47
CA ASP A 24 1.27 -16.02 -25.93
C ASP A 24 0.12 -15.30 -25.20
N PRO A 25 0.19 -15.16 -23.85
CA PRO A 25 -0.90 -14.54 -23.09
C PRO A 25 -1.09 -13.05 -23.42
N LYS A 26 -0.06 -12.37 -23.91
CA LYS A 26 -0.12 -10.96 -24.27
C LYS A 26 -0.94 -10.73 -25.54
N VAL A 27 -0.72 -11.56 -26.53
CA VAL A 27 -1.48 -11.54 -27.81
C VAL A 27 -2.95 -11.94 -27.56
N GLU A 28 -3.19 -12.92 -26.65
CA GLU A 28 -4.55 -13.30 -26.24
C GLU A 28 -5.30 -12.09 -25.66
N GLN A 29 -4.64 -11.35 -24.76
CA GLN A 29 -5.23 -10.21 -24.08
C GLN A 29 -5.45 -9.04 -25.03
N ASP A 30 -4.48 -8.67 -25.85
CA ASP A 30 -4.59 -7.59 -26.84
C ASP A 30 -5.73 -7.83 -27.82
N TYR A 31 -5.92 -9.09 -28.26
CA TYR A 31 -7.03 -9.46 -29.13
C TYR A 31 -8.39 -9.34 -28.42
N LEU A 32 -8.50 -9.79 -27.17
CA LEU A 32 -9.73 -9.68 -26.40
C LEU A 32 -10.07 -8.22 -26.05
N ASP A 33 -9.05 -7.40 -25.82
CA ASP A 33 -9.23 -5.96 -25.55
C ASP A 33 -9.67 -5.20 -26.82
N SER A 34 -9.14 -5.56 -28.00
CA SER A 34 -9.59 -4.99 -29.26
C SER A 34 -11.07 -5.26 -29.55
N LEU A 35 -11.55 -6.44 -29.16
CA LEU A 35 -12.95 -6.84 -29.32
C LEU A 35 -13.87 -6.37 -28.18
N SER A 36 -13.33 -5.83 -27.10
CA SER A 36 -14.10 -5.52 -25.89
C SER A 36 -15.29 -4.61 -26.15
N ASN A 37 -15.14 -3.64 -27.06
CA ASN A 37 -16.16 -2.67 -27.45
C ASN A 37 -16.88 -3.02 -28.76
N GLU A 38 -16.53 -4.14 -29.40
CA GLU A 38 -17.21 -4.59 -30.59
C GLU A 38 -18.51 -5.33 -30.26
N LYS A 39 -19.50 -5.16 -31.13
CA LYS A 39 -20.81 -5.81 -31.03
C LYS A 39 -20.68 -7.27 -31.45
N VAL A 40 -20.75 -8.18 -30.52
CA VAL A 40 -20.53 -9.62 -30.76
C VAL A 40 -21.80 -10.44 -30.73
N MET A 41 -22.91 -9.86 -30.29
CA MET A 41 -24.20 -10.56 -30.17
C MET A 41 -25.35 -9.73 -30.72
N LEU A 42 -26.45 -10.40 -31.12
CA LEU A 42 -27.71 -9.77 -31.49
C LEU A 42 -28.16 -8.76 -30.42
N TRP A 43 -28.76 -7.62 -30.87
CA TRP A 43 -29.22 -6.53 -30.01
C TRP A 43 -28.14 -5.64 -29.42
N ASN A 44 -27.02 -5.44 -30.11
CA ASN A 44 -25.95 -4.48 -29.76
C ASN A 44 -25.15 -4.78 -28.49
N TRP A 45 -25.13 -6.02 -28.01
CA TRP A 45 -24.29 -6.40 -26.86
C TRP A 45 -22.80 -6.47 -27.28
N THR A 46 -21.96 -5.78 -26.50
CA THR A 46 -20.51 -5.85 -26.68
C THR A 46 -19.95 -7.10 -25.99
N LEU A 47 -18.70 -7.46 -26.31
CA LEU A 47 -18.03 -8.57 -25.62
C LEU A 47 -17.90 -8.29 -24.12
N LYS A 48 -17.69 -7.03 -23.74
CA LYS A 48 -17.63 -6.58 -22.36
C LYS A 48 -18.97 -6.81 -21.64
N ASP A 49 -20.09 -6.40 -22.26
CA ASP A 49 -21.41 -6.60 -21.69
C ASP A 49 -21.74 -8.11 -21.55
N CYS A 50 -21.35 -8.91 -22.53
CA CYS A 50 -21.53 -10.37 -22.47
C CYS A 50 -20.76 -10.99 -21.29
N ARG A 51 -19.54 -10.50 -21.00
CA ARG A 51 -18.73 -10.94 -19.86
C ARG A 51 -19.33 -10.53 -18.51
N GLU A 52 -19.91 -9.34 -18.44
CA GLU A 52 -20.56 -8.84 -17.23
C GLU A 52 -21.85 -9.62 -16.92
N MET A 53 -22.57 -10.06 -17.96
CA MET A 53 -23.82 -10.82 -17.85
C MET A 53 -23.61 -12.35 -17.84
N GLU A 54 -22.39 -12.82 -18.01
CA GLU A 54 -22.05 -14.24 -17.93
C GLU A 54 -22.33 -14.76 -16.53
N ILE A 55 -22.74 -16.02 -16.44
CA ILE A 55 -22.93 -16.69 -15.14
C ILE A 55 -21.59 -16.75 -14.41
N SER A 56 -21.53 -16.12 -13.24
CA SER A 56 -20.34 -16.15 -12.39
C SER A 56 -20.04 -17.57 -11.95
N LEU A 57 -18.96 -18.13 -12.46
CA LEU A 57 -18.40 -19.37 -11.98
C LEU A 57 -17.41 -19.01 -10.87
N GLY A 58 -17.74 -19.35 -9.62
CA GLY A 58 -16.89 -19.06 -8.47
C GLY A 58 -15.49 -19.71 -8.56
N LEU A 59 -14.68 -19.49 -7.53
CA LEU A 59 -13.31 -20.03 -7.41
C LEU A 59 -13.26 -21.55 -7.59
N ASP A 60 -14.27 -22.26 -7.15
CA ASP A 60 -14.33 -23.74 -7.21
C ASP A 60 -14.38 -24.30 -8.64
N LEU A 61 -14.94 -23.53 -9.58
CA LEU A 61 -15.12 -23.96 -10.96
C LEU A 61 -14.11 -23.35 -11.93
N LYS A 62 -13.67 -22.11 -11.70
CA LYS A 62 -12.69 -21.44 -12.55
C LYS A 62 -11.27 -21.48 -11.99
N GLY A 63 -11.10 -21.89 -10.72
CA GLY A 63 -9.87 -21.65 -9.98
C GLY A 63 -9.66 -20.15 -9.74
N GLY A 64 -8.50 -19.76 -9.26
CA GLY A 64 -8.18 -18.37 -9.00
C GLY A 64 -7.52 -18.20 -7.65
N MET A 65 -7.65 -17.00 -7.06
CA MET A 65 -7.09 -16.72 -5.75
C MET A 65 -8.11 -16.05 -4.83
N ASN A 66 -8.01 -16.38 -3.55
CA ASN A 66 -8.67 -15.66 -2.46
C ASN A 66 -7.58 -15.05 -1.57
N VAL A 67 -7.66 -13.76 -1.31
CA VAL A 67 -6.75 -13.05 -0.40
C VAL A 67 -7.53 -12.18 0.55
N ILE A 68 -7.04 -12.12 1.79
CA ILE A 68 -7.50 -11.16 2.78
C ILE A 68 -6.42 -10.09 2.89
N LEU A 69 -6.78 -8.86 2.59
CA LEU A 69 -5.94 -7.68 2.75
C LEU A 69 -6.35 -6.98 4.04
N GLU A 70 -5.38 -6.51 4.79
CA GLU A 70 -5.60 -5.76 6.02
C GLU A 70 -4.98 -4.38 5.90
N VAL A 71 -5.81 -3.36 6.12
CA VAL A 71 -5.36 -1.97 6.22
C VAL A 71 -4.67 -1.80 7.57
N SER A 72 -3.46 -1.26 7.57
CA SER A 72 -2.72 -0.98 8.80
C SER A 72 -3.38 0.16 9.58
N VAL A 73 -4.31 -0.18 10.46
CA VAL A 73 -4.98 0.79 11.34
C VAL A 73 -3.98 1.56 12.20
N PRO A 74 -2.89 0.96 12.75
CA PRO A 74 -1.86 1.73 13.45
C PRO A 74 -1.23 2.82 12.61
N ASP A 75 -0.98 2.58 11.32
CA ASP A 75 -0.37 3.59 10.45
C ASP A 75 -1.36 4.70 10.11
N VAL A 76 -2.65 4.38 9.97
CA VAL A 76 -3.70 5.39 9.84
C VAL A 76 -3.76 6.29 11.07
N ILE A 77 -3.70 5.71 12.28
CA ILE A 77 -3.70 6.48 13.53
C ILE A 77 -2.46 7.36 13.64
N ARG A 78 -1.26 6.87 13.23
CA ARG A 78 -0.04 7.68 13.16
C ARG A 78 -0.18 8.87 12.20
N ALA A 79 -0.72 8.62 11.03
CA ALA A 79 -0.93 9.67 10.03
C ALA A 79 -1.91 10.74 10.55
N LEU A 80 -2.99 10.35 11.24
CA LEU A 80 -3.95 11.27 11.87
C LEU A 80 -3.33 12.10 12.99
N ALA A 81 -2.31 11.57 13.68
CA ALA A 81 -1.51 12.28 14.68
C ALA A 81 -0.37 13.12 14.06
N ASP A 82 -0.38 13.30 12.73
CA ASP A 82 0.65 14.08 11.99
C ASP A 82 2.07 13.52 12.13
N ASN A 83 2.18 12.19 12.32
CA ASN A 83 3.43 11.46 12.56
C ASN A 83 4.28 12.06 13.69
N LYS A 84 3.65 12.62 14.72
CA LYS A 84 4.36 13.22 15.86
C LYS A 84 5.30 12.21 16.50
N PRO A 85 6.56 12.58 16.82
CA PRO A 85 7.53 11.71 17.46
C PRO A 85 7.31 11.64 18.98
N ASP A 86 6.10 11.25 19.42
CA ASP A 86 5.81 11.01 20.83
C ASP A 86 6.12 9.55 21.17
N GLU A 87 7.05 9.33 22.10
CA GLU A 87 7.47 8.00 22.52
C GLU A 87 6.35 7.22 23.21
N ASN A 88 5.55 7.88 24.05
CA ASN A 88 4.43 7.27 24.76
C ASN A 88 3.33 6.85 23.81
N PHE A 89 3.01 7.71 22.83
CA PHE A 89 2.09 7.40 21.75
C PHE A 89 2.53 6.17 20.95
N ASN A 90 3.79 6.13 20.52
CA ASN A 90 4.31 5.03 19.74
C ASN A 90 4.37 3.71 20.54
N LYS A 91 4.73 3.77 21.82
CA LYS A 91 4.69 2.60 22.72
C LYS A 91 3.28 2.07 22.88
N ALA A 92 2.32 2.93 23.19
CA ALA A 92 0.92 2.55 23.37
C ALA A 92 0.33 1.95 22.10
N LEU A 93 0.63 2.53 20.94
CA LEU A 93 0.13 2.05 19.64
C LEU A 93 0.74 0.69 19.26
N ASN A 94 2.03 0.49 19.48
CA ASN A 94 2.69 -0.77 19.22
C ASN A 94 2.20 -1.89 20.17
N GLU A 95 1.96 -1.58 21.45
CA GLU A 95 1.39 -2.52 22.40
C GLU A 95 -0.07 -2.87 22.06
N ALA A 96 -0.88 -1.88 21.68
CA ALA A 96 -2.23 -2.12 21.18
C ALA A 96 -2.23 -3.02 19.93
N ALA A 97 -1.32 -2.79 18.99
CA ALA A 97 -1.19 -3.60 17.79
C ALA A 97 -0.84 -5.08 18.10
N LYS A 98 0.05 -5.32 19.08
CA LYS A 98 0.38 -6.69 19.54
C LYS A 98 -0.81 -7.36 20.22
N GLN A 99 -1.54 -6.63 21.07
CA GLN A 99 -2.71 -7.16 21.76
C GLN A 99 -3.87 -7.46 20.78
N ALA A 100 -4.06 -6.64 19.74
CA ALA A 100 -5.08 -6.81 18.73
C ALA A 100 -4.98 -8.14 17.95
N VAL A 101 -3.79 -8.74 17.87
CA VAL A 101 -3.60 -10.06 17.25
C VAL A 101 -4.38 -11.15 17.98
N ASN A 102 -4.40 -11.10 19.32
CA ASN A 102 -4.97 -12.13 20.18
C ASN A 102 -6.28 -11.70 20.88
N SER A 103 -6.72 -10.45 20.67
CA SER A 103 -7.94 -9.89 21.24
C SER A 103 -9.03 -9.76 20.21
N GLN A 104 -10.28 -9.81 20.67
CA GLN A 104 -11.45 -9.43 19.88
C GLN A 104 -11.77 -7.93 20.00
N ASP A 105 -11.09 -7.23 20.92
CA ASP A 105 -11.27 -5.79 21.09
C ASP A 105 -10.73 -5.04 19.86
N ASP A 106 -11.40 -3.95 19.54
CA ASP A 106 -10.96 -3.05 18.49
C ASP A 106 -9.65 -2.35 18.87
N ILE A 107 -8.75 -2.23 17.89
CA ILE A 107 -7.41 -1.66 18.07
C ILE A 107 -7.45 -0.22 18.62
N ILE A 108 -8.50 0.55 18.30
CA ILE A 108 -8.67 1.92 18.82
C ILE A 108 -8.94 1.89 20.32
N THR A 109 -9.81 0.98 20.78
CA THR A 109 -10.08 0.77 22.20
C THR A 109 -8.83 0.33 22.94
N LEU A 110 -8.08 -0.62 22.35
CA LEU A 110 -6.82 -1.08 22.93
C LEU A 110 -5.79 0.05 23.02
N PHE A 111 -5.67 0.86 21.97
CA PHE A 111 -4.77 2.00 21.93
C PHE A 111 -5.11 3.03 23.02
N VAL A 112 -6.37 3.42 23.14
CA VAL A 112 -6.81 4.39 24.18
C VAL A 112 -6.48 3.88 25.56
N ARG A 113 -6.76 2.61 25.83
CA ARG A 113 -6.47 1.95 27.11
C ARG A 113 -4.97 1.92 27.41
N GLU A 114 -4.14 1.55 26.44
CA GLU A 114 -2.69 1.50 26.63
C GLU A 114 -2.06 2.89 26.72
N TYR A 115 -2.60 3.87 26.01
CA TYR A 115 -2.13 5.25 26.11
C TYR A 115 -2.42 5.85 27.48
N GLN A 116 -3.60 5.62 28.06
CA GLN A 116 -3.94 6.06 29.40
C GLN A 116 -3.07 5.41 30.49
N LYS A 117 -2.60 4.17 30.27
CA LYS A 117 -1.64 3.51 31.16
C LYS A 117 -0.24 4.08 31.04
N THR A 118 0.21 4.36 29.82
CA THR A 118 1.57 4.82 29.52
C THR A 118 1.76 6.30 29.89
N ALA A 119 0.75 7.12 29.72
CA ALA A 119 0.75 8.54 30.02
C ALA A 119 -0.49 8.94 30.85
N PRO A 120 -0.53 8.64 32.18
CA PRO A 120 -1.66 8.97 33.04
C PRO A 120 -1.90 10.49 33.07
N GLY A 121 -3.11 10.92 32.72
CA GLY A 121 -3.51 12.32 32.73
C GLY A 121 -3.22 13.09 31.41
N ALA A 122 -2.55 12.51 30.44
CA ALA A 122 -2.43 13.10 29.10
C ALA A 122 -3.75 12.96 28.32
N LYS A 123 -4.16 14.04 27.64
CA LYS A 123 -5.38 14.05 26.84
C LYS A 123 -5.12 13.62 25.41
N LEU A 124 -5.95 12.75 24.88
CA LEU A 124 -5.91 12.36 23.46
C LEU A 124 -6.08 13.56 22.53
N SER A 125 -6.83 14.57 22.95
CA SER A 125 -7.03 15.80 22.16
C SER A 125 -5.72 16.54 21.86
N GLU A 126 -4.68 16.46 22.68
CA GLU A 126 -3.37 17.08 22.42
C GLU A 126 -2.62 16.40 21.27
N LEU A 127 -2.82 15.09 21.10
CA LEU A 127 -2.22 14.33 20.01
C LEU A 127 -2.94 14.57 18.68
N PHE A 128 -4.28 14.59 18.73
CA PHE A 128 -5.14 14.58 17.55
C PHE A 128 -5.71 15.94 17.16
N ALA A 129 -5.37 17.03 17.87
CA ALA A 129 -5.67 18.40 17.43
C ALA A 129 -4.74 18.81 16.28
N THR A 130 -4.77 18.04 15.19
CA THR A 130 -3.97 18.25 13.98
C THR A 130 -4.73 19.12 12.97
N GLN A 131 -4.02 19.65 11.96
CA GLN A 131 -4.64 20.44 10.91
C GLN A 131 -5.72 19.63 10.15
N GLN A 132 -5.55 18.33 10.02
CA GLN A 132 -6.50 17.45 9.34
C GLN A 132 -7.80 17.25 10.14
N LEU A 133 -7.72 17.26 11.47
CA LEU A 133 -8.86 17.04 12.37
C LEU A 133 -9.38 18.30 13.03
N LYS A 134 -8.91 19.49 12.63
CA LYS A 134 -9.20 20.78 13.24
C LYS A 134 -10.70 21.06 13.40
N ASP A 135 -11.51 20.62 12.43
CA ASP A 135 -12.97 20.84 12.47
C ASP A 135 -13.71 19.81 13.33
N LYS A 136 -13.05 18.70 13.71
CA LYS A 136 -13.66 17.58 14.42
C LYS A 136 -13.12 17.40 15.84
N VAL A 137 -11.86 17.77 16.09
CA VAL A 137 -11.18 17.63 17.36
C VAL A 137 -10.59 18.98 17.80
N ASN A 138 -10.98 19.44 18.98
CA ASN A 138 -10.44 20.64 19.61
C ASN A 138 -9.65 20.23 20.85
N GLN A 139 -8.75 21.10 21.34
CA GLN A 139 -7.97 20.86 22.57
C GLN A 139 -8.85 20.62 23.82
N LYS A 140 -10.12 21.00 23.76
CA LYS A 140 -11.10 20.80 24.86
C LYS A 140 -11.95 19.54 24.68
N SER A 141 -11.79 18.82 23.57
CA SER A 141 -12.55 17.59 23.31
C SER A 141 -12.20 16.51 24.32
N SER A 142 -13.21 15.77 24.74
CA SER A 142 -13.04 14.62 25.65
C SER A 142 -12.42 13.43 24.90
N ASP A 143 -11.76 12.55 25.64
CA ASP A 143 -11.15 11.34 25.06
C ASP A 143 -12.18 10.45 24.32
N ALA A 144 -13.41 10.38 24.82
CA ALA A 144 -14.51 9.65 24.17
C ALA A 144 -14.94 10.28 22.82
N GLU A 145 -14.92 11.61 22.72
CA GLU A 145 -15.18 12.30 21.43
C GLU A 145 -14.05 12.05 20.44
N VAL A 146 -12.80 12.13 20.89
CA VAL A 146 -11.63 11.83 20.06
C VAL A 146 -11.67 10.39 19.57
N GLU A 147 -11.97 9.42 20.44
CA GLU A 147 -12.14 8.02 20.07
C GLU A 147 -13.20 7.81 18.99
N LYS A 148 -14.37 8.48 19.12
CA LYS A 148 -15.43 8.42 18.10
C LYS A 148 -14.98 8.98 16.76
N VAL A 149 -14.25 10.11 16.77
CA VAL A 149 -13.69 10.71 15.56
C VAL A 149 -12.67 9.76 14.92
N LEU A 150 -11.75 9.19 15.71
CA LEU A 150 -10.77 8.23 15.20
C LEU A 150 -11.43 7.02 14.53
N ARG A 151 -12.50 6.47 15.12
CA ARG A 151 -13.27 5.38 14.50
C ARG A 151 -13.84 5.77 13.15
N ALA A 152 -14.40 6.97 13.07
CA ALA A 152 -14.98 7.49 11.81
C ALA A 152 -13.90 7.69 10.75
N GLU A 153 -12.73 8.23 11.10
CA GLU A 153 -11.62 8.44 10.16
C GLU A 153 -11.00 7.13 9.70
N VAL A 154 -10.79 6.19 10.61
CA VAL A 154 -10.28 4.86 10.24
C VAL A 154 -11.27 4.14 9.33
N LYS A 155 -12.58 4.23 9.61
CA LYS A 155 -13.60 3.66 8.71
C LYS A 155 -13.53 4.30 7.32
N ALA A 156 -13.42 5.61 7.24
CA ALA A 156 -13.28 6.33 5.97
C ALA A 156 -11.99 5.92 5.22
N ALA A 157 -10.88 5.73 5.92
CA ALA A 157 -9.63 5.26 5.33
C ALA A 157 -9.75 3.84 4.77
N VAL A 158 -10.47 2.95 5.46
CA VAL A 158 -10.77 1.58 4.98
C VAL A 158 -11.66 1.62 3.74
N GLU A 159 -12.70 2.45 3.72
CA GLU A 159 -13.58 2.64 2.57
C GLU A 159 -12.82 3.19 1.36
N ASN A 160 -11.91 4.15 1.56
CA ASN A 160 -11.03 4.66 0.51
C ASN A 160 -10.11 3.55 -0.03
N SER A 161 -9.52 2.75 0.85
CA SER A 161 -8.67 1.61 0.46
C SER A 161 -9.46 0.58 -0.35
N TYR A 162 -10.70 0.29 0.05
CA TYR A 162 -11.60 -0.56 -0.71
C TYR A 162 -11.85 -0.04 -2.13
N ASN A 163 -12.15 1.25 -2.27
CA ASN A 163 -12.38 1.88 -3.58
C ASN A 163 -11.13 1.85 -4.47
N VAL A 164 -9.95 2.08 -3.88
CA VAL A 164 -8.66 1.98 -4.59
C VAL A 164 -8.41 0.56 -5.06
N LEU A 165 -8.63 -0.45 -4.20
CA LEU A 165 -8.48 -1.86 -4.55
C LEU A 165 -9.43 -2.25 -5.67
N ARG A 166 -10.70 -1.86 -5.58
CA ARG A 166 -11.70 -2.10 -6.62
C ARG A 166 -11.26 -1.53 -7.96
N THR A 167 -10.83 -0.26 -7.98
CA THR A 167 -10.37 0.39 -9.21
C THR A 167 -9.13 -0.30 -9.80
N ARG A 168 -8.22 -0.78 -8.94
CA ARG A 168 -7.05 -1.56 -9.40
C ARG A 168 -7.47 -2.88 -10.02
N ILE A 169 -8.35 -3.61 -9.36
CA ILE A 169 -8.83 -4.92 -9.81
C ILE A 169 -9.58 -4.80 -11.14
N ASP A 170 -10.43 -3.78 -11.29
CA ASP A 170 -11.14 -3.51 -12.54
C ASP A 170 -10.17 -3.28 -13.72
N ARG A 171 -9.02 -2.63 -13.46
CA ARG A 171 -7.96 -2.42 -14.48
C ARG A 171 -7.23 -3.69 -14.89
N PHE A 172 -7.26 -4.75 -14.07
CA PHE A 172 -6.65 -6.04 -14.43
C PHE A 172 -7.51 -6.87 -15.37
N GLY A 173 -8.72 -6.41 -15.71
CA GLY A 173 -9.63 -7.15 -16.55
C GLY A 173 -10.13 -8.45 -15.94
N VAL A 174 -10.09 -8.57 -14.62
CA VAL A 174 -10.67 -9.72 -13.91
C VAL A 174 -12.19 -9.67 -14.07
N VAL A 175 -12.74 -10.73 -14.63
CA VAL A 175 -14.18 -10.84 -14.81
C VAL A 175 -14.82 -11.24 -13.50
N GLN A 176 -15.72 -10.38 -13.00
CA GLN A 176 -16.53 -10.62 -11.80
C GLN A 176 -15.71 -10.89 -10.52
N PRO A 177 -14.85 -9.94 -10.09
CA PRO A 177 -14.19 -10.04 -8.80
C PRO A 177 -15.22 -9.91 -7.67
N ASN A 178 -15.05 -10.67 -6.61
CA ASN A 178 -15.83 -10.50 -5.39
C ASN A 178 -14.96 -9.78 -4.36
N ILE A 179 -15.35 -8.57 -3.96
CA ILE A 179 -14.64 -7.77 -3.00
C ILE A 179 -15.58 -7.42 -1.85
N GLN A 180 -15.25 -7.84 -0.64
CA GLN A 180 -16.09 -7.66 0.53
C GLN A 180 -15.27 -7.13 1.70
N SER A 181 -15.81 -6.13 2.42
CA SER A 181 -15.28 -5.73 3.71
C SER A 181 -15.76 -6.73 4.77
N LEU A 182 -14.83 -7.28 5.55
CA LEU A 182 -15.14 -8.20 6.63
C LEU A 182 -15.49 -7.40 7.90
N GLU A 183 -16.60 -7.73 8.52
CA GLU A 183 -17.09 -7.04 9.73
C GLU A 183 -16.44 -7.56 11.02
N ASP A 184 -15.78 -8.71 10.97
CA ASP A 184 -15.15 -9.38 12.12
C ASP A 184 -14.01 -8.54 12.74
N LYS A 185 -13.20 -7.90 11.91
CA LYS A 185 -12.14 -6.98 12.33
C LYS A 185 -12.08 -5.78 11.40
N MET A 186 -12.00 -4.60 12.00
CA MET A 186 -11.87 -3.34 11.27
C MET A 186 -10.62 -3.35 10.37
N GLY A 187 -10.81 -3.03 9.09
CA GLY A 187 -9.71 -2.91 8.13
C GLY A 187 -9.46 -4.13 7.26
N ARG A 188 -10.20 -5.24 7.43
CA ARG A 188 -10.05 -6.42 6.57
C ARG A 188 -10.95 -6.38 5.37
N ILE A 189 -10.35 -6.65 4.21
CA ILE A 189 -11.02 -6.70 2.91
C ILE A 189 -10.70 -8.06 2.29
N MET A 190 -11.73 -8.86 2.05
CA MET A 190 -11.62 -10.12 1.31
C MET A 190 -11.74 -9.84 -0.18
N VAL A 191 -10.84 -10.41 -0.95
CA VAL A 191 -10.79 -10.26 -2.41
C VAL A 191 -10.69 -11.63 -3.05
N GLU A 192 -11.71 -12.00 -3.80
CA GLU A 192 -11.75 -13.23 -4.59
C GLU A 192 -11.66 -12.90 -6.06
N LEU A 193 -10.68 -13.49 -6.72
CA LEU A 193 -10.34 -13.23 -8.12
C LEU A 193 -10.42 -14.54 -8.90
N PRO A 194 -11.58 -14.87 -9.50
CA PRO A 194 -11.72 -16.06 -10.30
C PRO A 194 -10.90 -16.02 -11.59
N GLY A 195 -10.32 -17.15 -11.97
CA GLY A 195 -9.65 -17.34 -13.27
C GLY A 195 -8.25 -16.71 -13.38
N ILE A 196 -7.68 -16.23 -12.28
CA ILE A 196 -6.31 -15.70 -12.27
C ILE A 196 -5.29 -16.82 -12.47
N LYS A 197 -4.40 -16.67 -13.44
CA LYS A 197 -3.32 -17.61 -13.74
C LYS A 197 -2.03 -17.28 -12.98
N GLU A 198 -1.80 -16.00 -12.63
CA GLU A 198 -0.58 -15.49 -12.01
C GLU A 198 -0.86 -14.83 -10.64
N PRO A 199 -1.13 -15.62 -9.59
CA PRO A 199 -1.54 -15.07 -8.28
C PRO A 199 -0.44 -14.19 -7.64
N GLU A 200 0.84 -14.53 -7.82
CA GLU A 200 1.96 -13.78 -7.26
C GLU A 200 2.08 -12.35 -7.84
N ARG A 201 1.84 -12.22 -9.14
CA ARG A 201 1.84 -10.91 -9.79
C ARG A 201 0.72 -10.02 -9.28
N VAL A 202 -0.48 -10.60 -9.17
CA VAL A 202 -1.65 -9.89 -8.66
C VAL A 202 -1.46 -9.50 -7.21
N ARG A 203 -0.92 -10.39 -6.37
CA ARG A 203 -0.60 -10.09 -4.97
C ARG A 203 0.33 -8.88 -4.84
N LYS A 204 1.44 -8.84 -5.59
CA LYS A 204 2.36 -7.69 -5.60
C LYS A 204 1.68 -6.39 -6.00
N LEU A 205 0.78 -6.44 -6.97
CA LEU A 205 0.04 -5.27 -7.44
C LEU A 205 -1.01 -4.79 -6.43
N LEU A 206 -1.67 -5.70 -5.73
CA LEU A 206 -2.63 -5.35 -4.67
C LEU A 206 -1.94 -4.78 -3.44
N GLN A 207 -0.76 -5.32 -3.07
CA GLN A 207 0.03 -4.84 -1.94
C GLN A 207 0.77 -3.53 -2.24
N GLY A 208 0.94 -3.18 -3.52
CA GLY A 208 1.64 -1.96 -3.91
C GLY A 208 0.93 -0.73 -3.36
N SER A 209 1.52 -0.10 -2.35
CA SER A 209 1.16 1.24 -1.89
C SER A 209 2.15 2.23 -2.51
N ALA A 210 1.64 3.37 -2.98
CA ALA A 210 2.47 4.46 -3.47
C ALA A 210 2.09 5.73 -2.73
N ASN A 211 3.06 6.37 -2.09
CA ASN A 211 2.89 7.73 -1.61
C ASN A 211 3.19 8.68 -2.76
N LEU A 212 2.27 9.59 -3.02
CA LEU A 212 2.53 10.67 -3.96
C LEU A 212 3.28 11.77 -3.19
N GLU A 213 4.52 11.98 -3.57
CA GLU A 213 5.37 13.01 -2.97
C GLU A 213 5.84 13.96 -4.07
N PHE A 214 5.82 15.24 -3.77
CA PHE A 214 6.34 16.28 -4.64
C PHE A 214 7.66 16.75 -4.04
N TRP A 215 8.76 16.53 -4.75
CA TRP A 215 10.08 16.94 -4.32
C TRP A 215 10.54 18.13 -5.15
N GLU A 216 10.95 19.19 -4.47
CA GLU A 216 11.62 20.29 -5.10
C GLU A 216 13.04 19.84 -5.47
N THR A 217 13.41 19.96 -6.74
CA THR A 217 14.69 19.51 -7.26
C THR A 217 15.59 20.71 -7.52
N TYR A 218 16.80 20.61 -7.05
CA TYR A 218 17.84 21.62 -7.32
C TYR A 218 18.66 21.23 -8.54
N THR A 219 19.07 22.23 -9.32
CA THR A 219 19.98 21.99 -10.44
C THR A 219 21.39 21.71 -9.94
N ALA A 220 22.20 21.01 -10.76
CA ALA A 220 23.58 20.73 -10.41
C ALA A 220 24.39 22.00 -10.12
N LYS A 221 24.09 23.12 -10.80
CA LYS A 221 24.73 24.41 -10.57
C LYS A 221 24.47 24.99 -9.18
N GLU A 222 23.28 24.74 -8.62
CA GLU A 222 22.91 25.24 -7.28
C GLU A 222 23.51 24.37 -6.18
N ILE A 223 23.59 23.04 -6.41
CA ILE A 223 24.09 22.10 -5.38
C ILE A 223 25.61 22.04 -5.35
N LEU A 224 26.30 22.19 -6.49
CA LEU A 224 27.76 22.02 -6.59
C LEU A 224 28.56 22.85 -5.58
N PRO A 225 28.26 24.14 -5.36
CA PRO A 225 28.98 24.94 -4.35
C PRO A 225 28.77 24.45 -2.92
N ALA A 226 27.55 24.02 -2.60
CA ALA A 226 27.20 23.48 -1.28
C ALA A 226 27.91 22.14 -1.03
N MET A 227 27.94 21.24 -2.03
CA MET A 227 28.67 19.98 -1.95
C MET A 227 30.20 20.19 -1.80
N GLN A 228 30.79 21.11 -2.55
CA GLN A 228 32.21 21.43 -2.41
C GLN A 228 32.56 22.01 -1.02
N SER A 229 31.68 22.85 -0.46
CA SER A 229 31.84 23.36 0.91
C SER A 229 31.67 22.27 1.96
N ALA A 230 30.76 21.33 1.77
CA ALA A 230 30.55 20.17 2.64
C ALA A 230 31.77 19.23 2.59
N ASP A 231 32.28 18.92 1.40
CA ASP A 231 33.46 18.07 1.20
C ASP A 231 34.71 18.69 1.85
N SER A 232 34.93 20.00 1.67
CA SER A 232 36.08 20.71 2.30
C SER A 232 35.99 20.69 3.84
N LYS A 233 34.78 20.88 4.41
CA LYS A 233 34.56 20.78 5.86
C LYS A 233 34.79 19.35 6.37
N LEU A 234 34.29 18.35 5.64
CA LEU A 234 34.46 16.95 6.01
C LEU A 234 35.94 16.55 6.00
N ARG A 235 36.70 16.98 4.97
CA ARG A 235 38.15 16.76 4.91
C ARG A 235 38.88 17.44 6.07
N ALA A 236 38.46 18.64 6.46
CA ALA A 236 39.05 19.35 7.61
C ALA A 236 38.81 18.60 8.93
N ILE A 237 37.61 18.06 9.13
CA ILE A 237 37.24 17.24 10.31
C ILE A 237 38.07 15.94 10.33
N LEU A 238 38.12 15.21 9.22
CA LEU A 238 38.89 13.97 9.11
C LEU A 238 40.38 14.18 9.31
N SER A 239 40.95 15.33 8.82
CA SER A 239 42.35 15.66 9.04
C SER A 239 42.63 16.02 10.50
N GLN A 240 41.70 16.60 11.24
CA GLN A 240 41.81 16.82 12.68
C GLN A 240 41.77 15.54 13.49
N GLU A 241 40.89 14.60 13.14
CA GLU A 241 40.82 13.28 13.80
C GLU A 241 42.09 12.46 13.57
N THR A 242 42.62 12.43 12.34
CA THR A 242 43.90 11.76 12.06
C THR A 242 45.12 12.42 12.73
N ALA A 243 45.09 13.73 12.97
CA ALA A 243 46.13 14.44 13.72
C ALA A 243 46.02 14.18 15.23
N ALA A 244 44.81 13.96 15.78
CA ALA A 244 44.61 13.62 17.19
C ALA A 244 45.00 12.17 17.51
N ASP A 245 44.83 11.24 16.57
CA ASP A 245 45.17 9.81 16.74
C ASP A 245 46.67 9.53 16.54
N SER A 246 47.43 10.44 15.90
CA SER A 246 48.85 10.29 15.70
C SER A 246 49.72 10.65 16.92
N THR A 247 49.12 11.12 18.03
CA THR A 247 49.80 11.35 19.32
C THR A 247 49.72 10.24 20.34
N ALA A 248 49.01 9.13 20.01
CA ALA A 248 48.92 7.96 20.87
C ALA A 248 49.39 6.71 20.10
N THR A 249 50.56 6.22 20.49
CA THR A 249 51.10 4.88 20.32
C THR A 249 51.68 4.46 18.97
N ASN A 250 53.00 4.33 19.00
CA ASN A 250 53.80 3.30 18.29
C ASN A 250 53.23 1.91 18.62
N ALA A 251 52.53 1.25 17.72
CA ALA A 251 52.44 -0.20 17.63
C ALA A 251 51.85 -0.65 16.29
N THR A 252 52.68 -1.40 15.54
CA THR A 252 52.35 -2.41 14.53
C THR A 252 51.48 -2.02 13.35
N ALA A 253 52.15 -1.96 12.21
CA ALA A 253 51.56 -2.01 10.87
C ALA A 253 50.67 -3.22 10.70
N ASP A 254 49.39 -3.00 10.52
CA ASP A 254 48.50 -4.00 9.92
C ASP A 254 47.80 -3.36 8.72
N THR A 255 48.01 -4.00 7.59
CA THR A 255 47.63 -3.54 6.26
C THR A 255 46.12 -3.58 6.09
N ILE A 256 45.45 -2.44 6.02
CA ILE A 256 44.06 -2.33 5.64
C ILE A 256 43.96 -2.48 4.11
N PRO A 257 43.19 -3.42 3.56
CA PRO A 257 43.02 -3.57 2.12
C PRO A 257 42.27 -2.35 1.55
N ALA A 258 42.83 -1.78 0.51
CA ALA A 258 42.23 -0.69 -0.27
C ALA A 258 40.87 -1.10 -0.82
N VAL A 259 39.79 -0.41 -0.41
CA VAL A 259 38.46 -0.59 -0.97
C VAL A 259 38.42 0.11 -2.33
N SER A 260 38.41 -0.70 -3.37
CA SER A 260 38.22 -0.24 -4.75
C SER A 260 36.79 0.20 -4.96
N TYR A 261 36.57 1.49 -5.21
CA TYR A 261 35.28 1.99 -5.65
C TYR A 261 35.06 1.62 -7.11
N THR A 262 34.22 0.63 -7.38
CA THR A 262 33.72 0.36 -8.72
C THR A 262 32.70 1.43 -9.09
N HIS A 263 32.96 2.16 -10.17
CA HIS A 263 32.05 3.10 -10.79
C HIS A 263 30.79 2.38 -11.23
N LEU A 264 29.63 2.76 -10.68
CA LEU A 264 28.32 2.42 -11.24
C LEU A 264 28.10 3.32 -12.48
N THR A 265 28.25 2.74 -13.67
CA THR A 265 27.78 3.35 -14.90
C THR A 265 26.28 3.13 -15.02
N LEU A 266 25.50 4.20 -15.04
CA LEU A 266 24.08 4.20 -15.40
C LEU A 266 23.95 3.84 -16.89
N PRO A 267 23.04 2.91 -17.26
CA PRO A 267 22.71 2.71 -18.66
C PRO A 267 21.87 3.89 -19.19
N THR A 268 22.27 4.37 -20.35
CA THR A 268 21.54 5.35 -21.18
C THR A 268 20.22 4.80 -21.70
#